data_b8f01ecc6f83c17b5e76a25f05832706
#
_entry.id   b8f01ecc6f83c17b5e76a25f05832706
#
_cell.length_a   1.000
_cell.length_b   1.000
_cell.length_c   1.000
_cell.angle_alpha   90.00
_cell.angle_beta   90.00
_cell.angle_gamma   90.00
#
_symmetry.space_group_name_H-M   'P 1'
#
loop_
_entity.id
_entity.type
_entity.pdbx_description
1 polymer ?
#
loop_
_entity_poly.entity_id
_entity_poly.type
_entity_poly.pdbx_seq_one_letter_code
_entity_poly.pdbx_strand_id
1 'polypeptide(L)'
;ERPVRFNEMEFHLPVENQLKALEEVVRTLEKERPDVFFPIEARRIAADDAWLSPFQGGPRGSVAVHAYYRDDFSFLYGLVEPIFRRHEGRPHWGKLHTLRGQQLAALYPRWNDFLAVRQELDPEGRMLNPYLRGLFGLT
;
A
#
# COMPACT_ATOMS: atom_id res chain seq x y z
N GLU A 1 -9.69 11.27 20.71
CA GLU A 1 -9.39 9.82 20.63
C GLU A 1 -10.40 9.17 19.68
N ARG A 2 -9.91 8.36 18.70
CA ARG A 2 -10.81 7.62 17.82
C ARG A 2 -11.38 6.42 18.57
N PRO A 3 -12.70 6.30 18.76
CA PRO A 3 -13.29 5.21 19.53
C PRO A 3 -13.25 3.86 18.80
N VAL A 4 -13.11 3.87 17.47
CA VAL A 4 -13.08 2.67 16.64
C VAL A 4 -11.65 2.36 16.23
N ARG A 5 -11.22 1.11 16.44
CA ARG A 5 -9.91 0.59 16.05
C ARG A 5 -10.06 -0.41 14.92
N PHE A 6 -9.14 -0.37 13.97
CA PHE A 6 -9.14 -1.25 12.79
C PHE A 6 -7.73 -1.52 12.29
N ASN A 7 -7.58 -2.58 11.56
CA ASN A 7 -6.45 -2.87 10.67
C ASN A 7 -6.82 -2.38 9.27
N GLU A 8 -5.87 -1.82 8.54
CA GLU A 8 -6.14 -1.18 7.27
C GLU A 8 -5.09 -1.53 6.23
N MET A 9 -5.54 -1.84 5.03
CA MET A 9 -4.74 -1.94 3.82
C MET A 9 -5.20 -0.89 2.83
N GLU A 10 -4.29 -0.07 2.34
CA GLU A 10 -4.57 0.94 1.31
C GLU A 10 -3.54 0.86 0.19
N PHE A 11 -4.02 0.90 -1.04
CA PHE A 11 -3.20 0.97 -2.23
C PHE A 11 -3.62 2.12 -3.13
N HIS A 12 -2.63 2.67 -3.83
CA HIS A 12 -2.77 3.81 -4.74
C HIS A 12 -2.57 3.32 -6.16
N LEU A 13 -3.66 3.22 -6.90
CA LEU A 13 -3.70 2.65 -8.26
C LEU A 13 -3.61 3.77 -9.31
N PRO A 14 -3.14 3.48 -10.54
CA PRO A 14 -3.42 4.37 -11.67
C PRO A 14 -4.91 4.73 -11.70
N VAL A 15 -5.21 5.99 -11.98
CA VAL A 15 -6.58 6.51 -11.85
C VAL A 15 -7.59 5.75 -12.71
N GLU A 16 -7.16 5.26 -13.86
CA GLU A 16 -7.92 4.46 -14.81
C GLU A 16 -8.23 3.04 -14.30
N ASN A 17 -7.42 2.53 -13.36
CA ASN A 17 -7.60 1.19 -12.78
C ASN A 17 -8.39 1.21 -11.47
N GLN A 18 -8.60 2.38 -10.85
CA GLN A 18 -9.21 2.49 -9.52
C GLN A 18 -10.61 1.86 -9.46
N LEU A 19 -11.49 2.19 -10.41
CA LEU A 19 -12.87 1.70 -10.37
C LEU A 19 -12.93 0.19 -10.58
N LYS A 20 -12.14 -0.34 -11.52
CA LYS A 20 -12.05 -1.78 -11.78
C LYS A 20 -11.57 -2.55 -10.55
N ALA A 21 -10.53 -2.05 -9.89
CA ALA A 21 -10.01 -2.66 -8.66
C ALA A 21 -11.03 -2.59 -7.52
N LEU A 22 -11.71 -1.45 -7.36
CA LEU A 22 -12.76 -1.27 -6.35
C LEU A 22 -13.90 -2.27 -6.56
N GLU A 23 -14.41 -2.39 -7.77
CA GLU A 23 -15.48 -3.34 -8.10
C GLU A 23 -15.06 -4.79 -7.85
N GLU A 24 -13.82 -5.14 -8.18
CA GLU A 24 -13.28 -6.49 -7.93
C GLU A 24 -13.15 -6.76 -6.42
N VAL A 25 -12.67 -5.79 -5.64
CA VAL A 25 -12.59 -5.88 -4.17
C VAL A 25 -13.98 -6.07 -3.57
N VAL A 26 -14.96 -5.24 -3.96
CA VAL A 26 -16.34 -5.33 -3.46
C VAL A 26 -16.92 -6.71 -3.73
N ARG A 27 -16.88 -7.19 -4.99
CA ARG A 27 -17.40 -8.51 -5.35
C ARG A 27 -16.70 -9.64 -4.60
N THR A 28 -15.39 -9.53 -4.39
CA THR A 28 -14.64 -10.54 -3.65
C THR A 28 -15.05 -10.58 -2.19
N LEU A 29 -15.17 -9.42 -1.54
CA LEU A 29 -15.57 -9.34 -0.14
C LEU A 29 -17.01 -9.78 0.07
N GLU A 30 -17.95 -9.37 -0.78
CA GLU A 30 -19.34 -9.81 -0.71
C GLU A 30 -19.48 -11.34 -0.79
N LYS A 31 -18.63 -11.99 -1.59
CA LYS A 31 -18.63 -13.43 -1.77
C LYS A 31 -17.90 -14.19 -0.65
N GLU A 32 -16.69 -13.79 -0.33
CA GLU A 32 -15.76 -14.57 0.51
C GLU A 32 -15.76 -14.11 1.98
N ARG A 33 -16.11 -12.85 2.26
CA ARG A 33 -16.09 -12.23 3.57
C ARG A 33 -17.29 -11.30 3.80
N PRO A 34 -18.53 -11.80 3.72
CA PRO A 34 -19.74 -11.01 3.93
C PRO A 34 -19.87 -10.46 5.38
N ASP A 35 -19.04 -10.93 6.29
CA ASP A 35 -18.92 -10.47 7.66
C ASP A 35 -18.18 -9.12 7.80
N VAL A 36 -17.42 -8.71 6.79
CA VAL A 36 -16.70 -7.44 6.80
C VAL A 36 -17.67 -6.28 6.65
N PHE A 37 -17.86 -5.52 7.72
CA PHE A 37 -18.87 -4.44 7.81
C PHE A 37 -18.28 -3.04 7.63
N PHE A 38 -16.97 -2.86 7.66
CA PHE A 38 -16.37 -1.55 7.46
C PHE A 38 -16.58 -1.05 6.03
N PRO A 39 -16.84 0.26 5.86
CA PRO A 39 -16.91 0.86 4.54
C PRO A 39 -15.53 0.83 3.86
N ILE A 40 -15.54 0.64 2.54
CA ILE A 40 -14.35 0.84 1.71
C ILE A 40 -14.22 2.33 1.42
N GLU A 41 -13.03 2.87 1.62
CA GLU A 41 -12.74 4.26 1.31
C GLU A 41 -12.07 4.37 -0.07
N ALA A 42 -12.59 5.27 -0.92
CA ALA A 42 -12.00 5.57 -2.22
C ALA A 42 -11.74 7.07 -2.36
N ARG A 43 -10.52 7.44 -2.78
CA ARG A 43 -10.08 8.83 -2.93
C ARG A 43 -9.41 9.05 -4.28
N ARG A 44 -9.40 10.31 -4.75
CA ARG A 44 -8.60 10.77 -5.88
C ARG A 44 -7.49 11.67 -5.36
N ILE A 45 -6.26 11.45 -5.81
CA ILE A 45 -5.08 12.17 -5.37
C ILE A 45 -4.33 12.67 -6.60
N ALA A 46 -3.94 13.94 -6.57
CA ALA A 46 -3.11 14.55 -7.61
C ALA A 46 -1.72 13.93 -7.64
N ALA A 47 -1.07 13.99 -8.80
CA ALA A 47 0.32 13.59 -8.95
C ALA A 47 1.26 14.52 -8.20
N ASP A 48 2.41 13.98 -7.82
CA ASP A 48 3.57 14.71 -7.33
C ASP A 48 4.87 14.20 -7.98
N ASP A 49 6.02 14.78 -7.63
CA ASP A 49 7.34 14.44 -8.14
C ASP A 49 8.29 13.86 -7.07
N ALA A 50 7.81 13.61 -5.86
CA ALA A 50 8.64 13.04 -4.80
C ALA A 50 8.98 11.56 -5.08
N TRP A 51 10.25 11.20 -4.91
CA TRP A 51 10.82 9.94 -5.40
C TRP A 51 10.14 8.67 -4.91
N LEU A 52 9.76 8.61 -3.67
CA LEU A 52 9.07 7.45 -3.09
C LEU A 52 7.59 7.74 -2.78
N SER A 53 7.04 8.82 -3.33
CA SER A 53 5.60 9.05 -3.22
C SER A 53 4.83 8.00 -4.01
N PRO A 54 3.77 7.43 -3.44
CA PRO A 54 2.87 6.57 -4.20
C PRO A 54 2.18 7.32 -5.36
N PHE A 55 2.23 8.65 -5.37
CA PHE A 55 1.58 9.51 -6.38
C PHE A 55 2.53 10.02 -7.47
N GLN A 56 3.81 9.64 -7.39
CA GLN A 56 4.79 10.04 -8.38
C GLN A 56 4.43 9.54 -9.78
N GLY A 57 4.50 10.45 -10.75
CA GLY A 57 4.40 10.16 -12.18
C GLY A 57 2.99 10.10 -12.75
N GLY A 58 1.95 10.42 -11.95
CA GLY A 58 0.58 10.49 -12.45
C GLY A 58 -0.47 10.52 -11.34
N PRO A 59 -1.68 11.00 -11.63
CA PRO A 59 -2.77 10.99 -10.66
C PRO A 59 -3.14 9.56 -10.28
N ARG A 60 -3.48 9.36 -9.00
CA ARG A 60 -3.82 8.06 -8.44
C ARG A 60 -5.22 8.03 -7.84
N GLY A 61 -5.83 6.84 -7.91
CA GLY A 61 -7.01 6.52 -7.14
C GLY A 61 -6.62 5.65 -5.96
N SER A 62 -6.93 6.09 -4.75
CA SER A 62 -6.70 5.32 -3.52
C SER A 62 -7.90 4.44 -3.21
N VAL A 63 -7.66 3.21 -2.75
CA VAL A 63 -8.70 2.31 -2.22
C VAL A 63 -8.17 1.74 -0.91
N ALA A 64 -8.93 1.95 0.18
CA ALA A 64 -8.61 1.44 1.50
C ALA A 64 -9.69 0.47 1.98
N VAL A 65 -9.25 -0.68 2.49
CA VAL A 65 -10.09 -1.75 3.05
C VAL A 65 -9.72 -1.95 4.51
N HIS A 66 -10.74 -2.08 5.35
CA HIS A 66 -10.60 -2.14 6.78
C HIS A 66 -11.10 -3.48 7.35
N ALA A 67 -10.44 -3.93 8.41
CA ALA A 67 -10.89 -5.04 9.25
C ALA A 67 -10.99 -4.57 10.70
N TYR A 68 -11.99 -5.02 11.44
CA TYR A 68 -12.08 -4.70 12.86
C TYR A 68 -10.84 -5.23 13.60
N TYR A 69 -10.31 -4.47 14.56
CA TYR A 69 -8.99 -4.73 15.15
C TYR A 69 -8.86 -6.08 15.90
N ARG A 70 -10.00 -6.68 16.28
CA ARG A 70 -10.05 -8.00 16.95
C ARG A 70 -10.36 -9.14 16.02
N ASP A 71 -10.73 -8.87 14.78
CA ASP A 71 -11.06 -9.91 13.81
C ASP A 71 -9.82 -10.37 13.06
N ASP A 72 -9.90 -11.55 12.45
CA ASP A 72 -8.89 -12.01 11.53
C ASP A 72 -8.84 -11.10 10.30
N PHE A 73 -7.70 -10.45 10.11
CA PHE A 73 -7.45 -9.55 8.99
C PHE A 73 -6.58 -10.19 7.88
N SER A 74 -6.35 -11.49 7.94
CA SER A 74 -5.54 -12.22 6.95
C SER A 74 -6.10 -12.13 5.53
N PHE A 75 -7.42 -11.95 5.39
CA PHE A 75 -8.09 -11.73 4.11
C PHE A 75 -7.56 -10.50 3.35
N LEU A 76 -7.06 -9.47 4.06
CA LEU A 76 -6.43 -8.32 3.43
C LEU A 76 -5.22 -8.75 2.59
N TYR A 77 -4.41 -9.68 3.10
CA TYR A 77 -3.25 -10.20 2.39
C TYR A 77 -3.62 -11.25 1.32
N GLY A 78 -4.58 -12.12 1.64
CA GLY A 78 -4.94 -13.26 0.78
C GLY A 78 -5.89 -12.91 -0.36
N LEU A 79 -6.83 -12.01 -0.14
CA LEU A 79 -7.89 -11.66 -1.10
C LEU A 79 -7.70 -10.26 -1.70
N VAL A 80 -7.39 -9.26 -0.89
CA VAL A 80 -7.42 -7.85 -1.31
C VAL A 80 -6.10 -7.42 -1.96
N GLU A 81 -4.95 -7.68 -1.33
CA GLU A 81 -3.65 -7.29 -1.86
C GLU A 81 -3.36 -7.83 -3.27
N PRO A 82 -3.67 -9.10 -3.61
CA PRO A 82 -3.50 -9.62 -4.96
C PRO A 82 -4.29 -8.83 -6.01
N ILE A 83 -5.49 -8.33 -5.66
CA ILE A 83 -6.28 -7.48 -6.57
C ILE A 83 -5.53 -6.18 -6.82
N PHE A 84 -5.14 -5.47 -5.77
CA PHE A 84 -4.41 -4.21 -5.90
C PHE A 84 -3.12 -4.34 -6.72
N ARG A 85 -2.38 -5.44 -6.54
CA ARG A 85 -1.16 -5.72 -7.28
C ARG A 85 -1.41 -5.95 -8.77
N ARG A 86 -2.48 -6.67 -9.15
CA ARG A 86 -2.85 -6.85 -10.57
C ARG A 86 -3.23 -5.54 -11.25
N HIS A 87 -3.72 -4.58 -10.47
CA HIS A 87 -4.11 -3.24 -10.95
C HIS A 87 -2.99 -2.20 -10.75
N GLU A 88 -1.72 -2.62 -10.64
CA GLU A 88 -0.53 -1.75 -10.56
C GLU A 88 -0.53 -0.81 -9.35
N GLY A 89 -1.12 -1.27 -8.25
CA GLY A 89 -1.23 -0.51 -7.02
C GLY A 89 0.11 -0.37 -6.31
N ARG A 90 0.40 0.83 -5.80
CA ARG A 90 1.48 1.12 -4.86
C ARG A 90 0.94 1.11 -3.44
N PRO A 91 1.56 0.40 -2.50
CA PRO A 91 1.06 0.34 -1.12
C PRO A 91 1.26 1.67 -0.39
N HIS A 92 0.36 1.96 0.53
CA HIS A 92 0.59 3.01 1.52
C HIS A 92 1.67 2.56 2.51
N TRP A 93 2.78 3.30 2.62
CA TRP A 93 3.96 2.94 3.40
C TRP A 93 3.71 2.64 4.89
N GLY A 94 2.74 3.29 5.50
CA GLY A 94 2.42 3.15 6.92
C GLY A 94 1.22 2.22 7.22
N LYS A 95 0.74 1.45 6.23
CA LYS A 95 -0.39 0.52 6.38
C LYS A 95 0.02 -0.92 6.05
N LEU A 96 -0.94 -1.85 6.11
CA LEU A 96 -0.67 -3.27 5.88
C LEU A 96 -0.34 -3.56 4.42
N HIS A 97 0.77 -4.23 4.17
CA HIS A 97 1.13 -4.81 2.88
C HIS A 97 2.27 -5.82 3.05
N THR A 98 2.46 -6.71 2.08
CA THR A 98 3.52 -7.72 2.11
C THR A 98 4.72 -7.39 1.22
N LEU A 99 4.65 -6.34 0.39
CA LEU A 99 5.70 -6.00 -0.56
C LEU A 99 7.01 -5.59 0.13
N ARG A 100 8.13 -6.04 -0.42
CA ARG A 100 9.48 -5.80 0.10
C ARG A 100 10.49 -5.63 -1.04
N GLY A 101 11.61 -4.98 -0.75
CA GLY A 101 12.81 -4.95 -1.60
C GLY A 101 12.52 -4.76 -3.08
N GLN A 102 12.84 -5.76 -3.89
CA GLN A 102 12.69 -5.69 -5.35
C GLN A 102 11.24 -5.49 -5.82
N GLN A 103 10.25 -5.97 -5.08
CA GLN A 103 8.83 -5.77 -5.42
C GLN A 103 8.45 -4.29 -5.32
N LEU A 104 8.94 -3.59 -4.28
CA LEU A 104 8.76 -2.15 -4.15
C LEU A 104 9.61 -1.39 -5.17
N ALA A 105 10.86 -1.78 -5.37
CA ALA A 105 11.76 -1.16 -6.34
C ALA A 105 11.15 -1.11 -7.75
N ALA A 106 10.43 -2.15 -8.15
CA ALA A 106 9.75 -2.20 -9.45
C ALA A 106 8.61 -1.19 -9.60
N LEU A 107 8.06 -0.68 -8.49
CA LEU A 107 6.95 0.27 -8.48
C LEU A 107 7.39 1.74 -8.44
N TYR A 108 8.63 2.02 -8.04
CA TYR A 108 9.14 3.38 -7.83
C TYR A 108 10.34 3.67 -8.74
N PRO A 109 10.20 4.47 -9.79
CA PRO A 109 11.26 4.73 -10.78
C PRO A 109 12.56 5.30 -10.18
N ARG A 110 12.46 6.06 -9.08
CA ARG A 110 13.59 6.72 -8.43
C ARG A 110 14.08 5.98 -7.17
N TRP A 111 13.75 4.67 -7.08
CA TRP A 111 14.13 3.84 -5.93
C TRP A 111 15.62 3.82 -5.64
N ASN A 112 16.44 3.56 -6.67
CA ASN A 112 17.88 3.47 -6.51
C ASN A 112 18.52 4.82 -6.19
N ASP A 113 18.00 5.91 -6.76
CA ASP A 113 18.46 7.27 -6.45
C ASP A 113 18.20 7.60 -4.99
N PHE A 114 17.03 7.25 -4.47
CA PHE A 114 16.72 7.41 -3.06
C PHE A 114 17.68 6.60 -2.17
N LEU A 115 17.94 5.34 -2.52
CA LEU A 115 18.86 4.50 -1.74
C LEU A 115 20.28 5.05 -1.75
N ALA A 116 20.76 5.62 -2.87
CA ALA A 116 22.07 6.25 -2.96
C ALA A 116 22.17 7.46 -2.03
N VAL A 117 21.21 8.38 -2.08
CA VAL A 117 21.18 9.56 -1.19
C VAL A 117 21.05 9.14 0.28
N ARG A 118 20.19 8.16 0.57
CA ARG A 118 20.07 7.60 1.92
C ARG A 118 21.41 7.06 2.42
N GLN A 119 22.15 6.31 1.57
CA GLN A 119 23.46 5.75 1.97
C GLN A 119 24.50 6.82 2.21
N GLU A 120 24.47 7.92 1.45
CA GLU A 120 25.37 9.06 1.65
C GLU A 120 25.07 9.78 2.99
N LEU A 121 23.79 10.02 3.28
CA LEU A 121 23.37 10.79 4.47
C LEU A 121 23.35 9.95 5.76
N ASP A 122 23.14 8.66 5.65
CA ASP A 122 23.07 7.72 6.79
C ASP A 122 23.81 6.42 6.48
N PRO A 123 25.16 6.47 6.33
CA PRO A 123 25.95 5.31 5.94
C PRO A 123 25.88 4.15 6.93
N GLU A 124 25.67 4.44 8.22
CA GLU A 124 25.55 3.44 9.27
C GLU A 124 24.12 2.91 9.45
N GLY A 125 23.14 3.47 8.74
CA GLY A 125 21.75 3.07 8.82
C GLY A 125 21.09 3.32 10.18
N ARG A 126 21.47 4.39 10.86
CA ARG A 126 20.93 4.77 12.19
C ARG A 126 19.44 5.13 12.13
N MET A 127 18.98 5.65 10.99
CA MET A 127 17.58 6.00 10.75
C MET A 127 16.73 4.82 10.30
N LEU A 128 17.33 3.64 10.14
CA LEU A 128 16.63 2.43 9.68
C LEU A 128 16.23 1.55 10.87
N ASN A 129 14.95 1.46 11.15
CA ASN A 129 14.41 0.43 12.03
C ASN A 129 14.31 -0.93 11.29
N PRO A 130 14.01 -2.06 11.98
CA PRO A 130 13.90 -3.38 11.35
C PRO A 130 12.86 -3.43 10.21
N TYR A 131 11.78 -2.68 10.33
CA TYR A 131 10.74 -2.60 9.29
C TYR A 131 11.28 -1.96 8.01
N LEU A 132 11.94 -0.80 8.11
CA LEU A 132 12.54 -0.11 6.96
C LEU A 132 13.67 -0.92 6.33
N ARG A 133 14.49 -1.62 7.13
CA ARG A 133 15.50 -2.54 6.59
C ARG A 133 14.85 -3.62 5.72
N GLY A 134 13.79 -4.25 6.22
CA GLY A 134 13.02 -5.23 5.45
C GLY A 134 12.36 -4.66 4.19
N LEU A 135 11.82 -3.43 4.26
CA LEU A 135 11.24 -2.75 3.10
C LEU A 135 12.27 -2.47 2.01
N PHE A 136 13.45 -2.02 2.39
CA PHE A 136 14.52 -1.69 1.43
C PHE A 136 15.34 -2.93 0.99
N GLY A 137 15.08 -4.11 1.57
CA GLY A 137 15.87 -5.30 1.30
C GLY A 137 17.30 -5.21 1.84
N LEU A 138 17.50 -4.45 2.91
CA LEU A 138 18.78 -4.27 3.60
C LEU A 138 18.85 -5.23 4.79
N THR A 139 19.91 -5.98 4.89
CA THR A 139 20.22 -6.89 6.02
C THR A 139 20.82 -6.13 7.20
#